data_5abc66f803dab524f8ca4f46a1badb9e
#
_entry.id   5abc66f803dab524f8ca4f46a1badb9e
#
_cell.length_a   1.000
_cell.length_b   1.000
_cell.length_c   1.000
_cell.angle_alpha   90.00
_cell.angle_beta   90.00
_cell.angle_gamma   90.00
#
_symmetry.space_group_name_H-M   'P 1'
#
loop_
_entity.id
_entity.type
_entity.pdbx_description
1 polymer ?
#
loop_
_entity_poly.entity_id
_entity_poly.type
_entity_poly.pdbx_seq_one_letter_code
_entity_poly.pdbx_strand_id
1 'polypeptide(L)'
;MAVTKKIISQYDVKLVTKWAPPEGDDLRPLIAMPNIPKPTHGLAPRTLLGATTWNRMRKYAYAKADDTCEICGAKPENLRHRHGHEVYSIDYEKGTVTFQRVFCVCALCHLGCIHTGRAITLFRQGNPLYPKEFLLEGAEHAFKIINEYNKDHPGADLRVYRTFLDYLKCDDLREDMERLIEKYQVKFYEEDSKKMAKWGDWKLAIGSKEYPTPYENEKAWKEAMEKQGEKDTARLLQKNMEEKFSGGVYDELNAILNEPVENLNKKGIDISNNE
;
A
#
# COMPACT_ATOMS: atom_id res chain seq x y z
N MET A 1 -2.48 8.46 25.66
CA MET A 1 -2.09 7.02 25.68
C MET A 1 -3.13 6.12 26.34
N ALA A 2 -3.77 6.47 27.44
CA ALA A 2 -4.79 5.62 28.12
C ALA A 2 -6.06 5.37 27.28
N VAL A 3 -6.59 6.38 26.60
CA VAL A 3 -7.79 6.29 25.73
C VAL A 3 -7.54 5.33 24.56
N THR A 4 -6.37 5.39 23.93
CA THR A 4 -6.02 4.54 22.79
C THR A 4 -5.93 3.05 23.14
N LYS A 5 -5.38 2.71 24.32
CA LYS A 5 -5.33 1.31 24.80
C LYS A 5 -6.72 0.77 25.09
N LYS A 6 -7.62 1.60 25.66
CA LYS A 6 -9.01 1.20 25.97
C LYS A 6 -9.84 0.95 24.70
N ILE A 7 -9.64 1.75 23.64
CA ILE A 7 -10.35 1.56 22.36
C ILE A 7 -9.93 0.24 21.71
N ILE A 8 -8.63 -0.07 21.68
CA ILE A 8 -8.12 -1.28 21.00
C ILE A 8 -8.52 -2.56 21.75
N SER A 9 -8.59 -2.53 23.09
CA SER A 9 -8.89 -3.71 23.90
C SER A 9 -10.33 -4.27 23.74
N GLN A 10 -11.22 -3.54 23.07
CA GLN A 10 -12.60 -3.99 22.83
C GLN A 10 -12.76 -4.77 21.50
N TYR A 11 -11.73 -4.80 20.66
CA TYR A 11 -11.78 -5.48 19.38
C TYR A 11 -11.04 -6.82 19.40
N ASP A 12 -11.47 -7.75 18.55
CA ASP A 12 -10.79 -9.04 18.36
C ASP A 12 -9.49 -8.83 17.56
N VAL A 13 -8.37 -8.83 18.27
CA VAL A 13 -7.02 -8.61 17.70
C VAL A 13 -6.18 -9.88 17.85
N LYS A 14 -5.73 -10.42 16.74
CA LYS A 14 -4.79 -11.56 16.69
C LYS A 14 -3.38 -11.05 16.48
N LEU A 15 -2.48 -11.39 17.40
CA LEU A 15 -1.06 -11.07 17.28
C LEU A 15 -0.39 -12.01 16.28
N VAL A 16 0.45 -11.43 15.41
CA VAL A 16 1.21 -12.17 14.40
C VAL A 16 2.69 -11.83 14.47
N THR A 17 3.53 -12.84 14.21
CA THR A 17 5.00 -12.67 14.09
C THR A 17 5.47 -12.78 12.65
N LYS A 18 4.58 -13.17 11.74
CA LYS A 18 4.84 -13.29 10.31
C LYS A 18 3.62 -12.90 9.51
N TRP A 19 3.87 -12.38 8.34
CA TRP A 19 2.88 -12.24 7.29
C TRP A 19 3.45 -12.76 5.97
N ALA A 20 2.65 -13.53 5.24
CA ALA A 20 2.99 -14.00 3.91
C ALA A 20 1.81 -13.74 2.96
N PRO A 21 2.09 -13.45 1.67
CA PRO A 21 1.03 -13.36 0.68
C PRO A 21 0.31 -14.70 0.54
N PRO A 22 -0.95 -14.69 0.06
CA PRO A 22 -1.69 -15.92 -0.17
C PRO A 22 -1.00 -16.80 -1.21
N GLU A 23 -1.09 -18.11 -1.02
CA GLU A 23 -0.76 -19.08 -2.03
C GLU A 23 -1.98 -19.31 -2.93
N GLY A 24 -1.74 -19.49 -4.25
CA GLY A 24 -2.80 -19.71 -5.23
C GLY A 24 -3.28 -18.45 -5.93
N ASP A 25 -4.43 -18.56 -6.63
CA ASP A 25 -4.94 -17.54 -7.56
C ASP A 25 -5.88 -16.52 -6.92
N ASP A 26 -6.43 -16.82 -5.73
CA ASP A 26 -7.28 -15.87 -5.01
C ASP A 26 -6.41 -14.88 -4.24
N LEU A 27 -6.29 -13.69 -4.79
CA LEU A 27 -5.43 -12.64 -4.26
C LEU A 27 -6.16 -11.64 -3.36
N ARG A 28 -7.45 -11.86 -3.06
CA ARG A 28 -8.23 -11.03 -2.11
C ARG A 28 -7.52 -10.84 -0.75
N PRO A 29 -6.80 -11.83 -0.20
CA PRO A 29 -6.06 -11.62 1.06
C PRO A 29 -4.98 -10.55 1.02
N LEU A 30 -4.50 -10.11 -0.16
CA LEU A 30 -3.56 -9.00 -0.27
C LEU A 30 -4.15 -7.68 0.23
N ILE A 31 -5.49 -7.55 0.34
CA ILE A 31 -6.14 -6.38 0.95
C ILE A 31 -5.75 -6.21 2.43
N ALA A 32 -5.40 -7.31 3.09
CA ALA A 32 -4.97 -7.36 4.48
C ALA A 32 -3.44 -7.24 4.67
N MET A 33 -2.72 -6.91 3.59
CA MET A 33 -1.27 -6.76 3.67
C MET A 33 -0.89 -5.65 4.66
N PRO A 34 0.03 -5.93 5.60
CA PRO A 34 0.48 -4.94 6.56
C PRO A 34 1.31 -3.85 5.89
N ASN A 35 1.33 -2.67 6.49
CA ASN A 35 2.34 -1.69 6.15
C ASN A 35 3.74 -2.25 6.45
N ILE A 36 4.70 -1.92 5.60
CA ILE A 36 6.09 -2.30 5.86
C ILE A 36 6.57 -1.69 7.18
N PRO A 37 7.36 -2.44 7.97
CA PRO A 37 7.89 -1.95 9.23
C PRO A 37 8.75 -0.69 9.07
N LYS A 38 8.64 0.24 10.02
CA LYS A 38 9.35 1.53 10.01
C LYS A 38 10.84 1.44 9.70
N PRO A 39 11.60 0.46 10.27
CA PRO A 39 13.03 0.34 9.97
C PRO A 39 13.34 0.15 8.48
N THR A 40 12.41 -0.40 7.69
CA THR A 40 12.59 -0.63 6.25
C THR A 40 12.01 0.47 5.36
N HIS A 41 11.45 1.54 5.93
CA HIS A 41 11.03 2.69 5.15
C HIS A 41 12.22 3.27 4.37
N GLY A 42 11.97 3.74 3.15
CA GLY A 42 13.04 4.21 2.25
C GLY A 42 13.74 3.11 1.44
N LEU A 43 13.59 1.83 1.82
CA LEU A 43 14.09 0.68 1.06
C LEU A 43 13.04 0.22 0.02
N ALA A 44 12.57 1.14 -0.82
CA ALA A 44 11.59 0.77 -1.84
C ALA A 44 12.25 0.02 -3.00
N PRO A 45 11.71 -1.14 -3.46
CA PRO A 45 12.23 -1.87 -4.62
C PRO A 45 12.39 -0.98 -5.86
N ARG A 46 11.47 -0.06 -6.09
CA ARG A 46 11.55 0.91 -7.21
C ARG A 46 12.82 1.77 -7.16
N THR A 47 13.32 2.10 -5.97
CA THR A 47 14.53 2.90 -5.78
C THR A 47 15.78 2.03 -5.92
N LEU A 48 15.77 0.84 -5.34
CA LEU A 48 16.91 -0.09 -5.31
C LEU A 48 17.16 -0.76 -6.66
N LEU A 49 16.10 -1.10 -7.40
CA LEU A 49 16.16 -1.74 -8.72
C LEU A 49 16.26 -0.72 -9.87
N GLY A 50 16.00 0.55 -9.58
CA GLY A 50 15.96 1.62 -10.57
C GLY A 50 14.66 1.68 -11.38
N ALA A 51 14.41 2.85 -11.97
CA ALA A 51 13.14 3.17 -12.64
C ALA A 51 12.84 2.23 -13.83
N THR A 52 13.85 1.86 -14.61
CA THR A 52 13.68 0.98 -15.78
C THR A 52 13.17 -0.41 -15.36
N THR A 53 13.84 -1.06 -14.40
CA THR A 53 13.43 -2.38 -13.89
C THR A 53 12.07 -2.31 -13.26
N TRP A 54 11.82 -1.30 -12.43
CA TRP A 54 10.51 -1.08 -11.81
C TRP A 54 9.38 -0.93 -12.83
N ASN A 55 9.60 -0.13 -13.88
CA ASN A 55 8.60 0.07 -14.93
C ASN A 55 8.32 -1.22 -15.73
N ARG A 56 9.34 -2.06 -15.98
CA ARG A 56 9.14 -3.39 -16.60
C ARG A 56 8.26 -4.29 -15.72
N MET A 57 8.59 -4.40 -14.42
CA MET A 57 7.82 -5.22 -13.48
C MET A 57 6.36 -4.76 -13.37
N ARG A 58 6.14 -3.45 -13.30
CA ARG A 58 4.80 -2.87 -13.24
C ARG A 58 4.00 -3.13 -14.51
N LYS A 59 4.59 -2.91 -15.69
CA LYS A 59 3.95 -3.19 -16.98
C LYS A 59 3.63 -4.68 -17.14
N TYR A 60 4.53 -5.55 -16.71
CA TYR A 60 4.26 -6.99 -16.70
C TYR A 60 3.08 -7.34 -15.79
N ALA A 61 3.02 -6.78 -14.58
CA ALA A 61 1.90 -7.00 -13.67
C ALA A 61 0.56 -6.55 -14.29
N TYR A 62 0.54 -5.39 -14.96
CA TYR A 62 -0.65 -4.89 -15.65
C TYR A 62 -1.10 -5.82 -16.78
N ALA A 63 -0.17 -6.23 -17.64
CA ALA A 63 -0.46 -7.13 -18.76
C ALA A 63 -0.94 -8.50 -18.28
N LYS A 64 -0.31 -9.07 -17.23
CA LYS A 64 -0.70 -10.35 -16.64
C LYS A 64 -2.13 -10.31 -16.07
N ALA A 65 -2.52 -9.19 -15.48
CA ALA A 65 -3.83 -8.99 -14.87
C ALA A 65 -4.90 -8.49 -15.88
N ASP A 66 -4.58 -8.34 -17.17
CA ASP A 66 -5.44 -7.69 -18.15
C ASP A 66 -5.96 -6.33 -17.64
N ASP A 67 -5.07 -5.53 -17.05
CA ASP A 67 -5.37 -4.23 -16.44
C ASP A 67 -6.44 -4.27 -15.32
N THR A 68 -6.77 -5.44 -14.82
CA THR A 68 -7.78 -5.69 -13.79
C THR A 68 -7.13 -5.69 -12.40
N CYS A 69 -7.81 -5.15 -11.41
CA CYS A 69 -7.36 -5.22 -10.01
C CYS A 69 -7.34 -6.68 -9.53
N GLU A 70 -6.16 -7.19 -9.20
CA GLU A 70 -6.00 -8.58 -8.74
C GLU A 70 -6.64 -8.87 -7.37
N ILE A 71 -7.09 -7.82 -6.64
CA ILE A 71 -7.80 -7.97 -5.36
C ILE A 71 -9.32 -8.00 -5.55
N CYS A 72 -9.91 -6.97 -6.17
CA CYS A 72 -11.35 -6.79 -6.22
C CYS A 72 -11.97 -7.08 -7.60
N GLY A 73 -11.16 -7.42 -8.60
CA GLY A 73 -11.63 -7.69 -9.96
C GLY A 73 -12.09 -6.45 -10.74
N ALA A 74 -11.97 -5.25 -10.19
CA ALA A 74 -12.36 -4.04 -10.89
C ALA A 74 -11.38 -3.73 -12.03
N LYS A 75 -11.93 -3.48 -13.23
CA LYS A 75 -11.17 -2.96 -14.36
C LYS A 75 -11.44 -1.46 -14.47
N PRO A 76 -10.47 -0.59 -14.17
CA PRO A 76 -10.70 0.85 -14.20
C PRO A 76 -10.93 1.31 -15.65
N GLU A 77 -11.95 2.13 -15.87
CA GLU A 77 -12.24 2.73 -17.19
C GLU A 77 -11.07 3.58 -17.68
N ASN A 78 -10.42 4.31 -16.75
CA ASN A 78 -9.20 5.05 -17.03
C ASN A 78 -8.00 4.26 -16.49
N LEU A 79 -7.14 3.80 -17.39
CA LEU A 79 -5.93 3.03 -17.06
C LEU A 79 -4.93 3.79 -16.17
N ARG A 80 -5.09 5.11 -16.01
CA ARG A 80 -4.32 5.89 -15.02
C ARG A 80 -4.63 5.52 -13.58
N HIS A 81 -5.81 4.93 -13.32
CA HIS A 81 -6.24 4.50 -12.00
C HIS A 81 -5.80 3.07 -11.65
N ARG A 82 -5.01 2.41 -12.53
CA ARG A 82 -4.29 1.18 -12.18
C ARG A 82 -2.94 1.51 -11.55
N HIS A 83 -2.60 0.78 -10.52
CA HIS A 83 -1.37 0.96 -9.78
C HIS A 83 -0.61 -0.36 -9.73
N GLY A 84 0.72 -0.29 -9.81
CA GLY A 84 1.59 -1.42 -9.48
C GLY A 84 1.99 -1.30 -8.01
N HIS A 85 1.68 -2.30 -7.23
CA HIS A 85 2.03 -2.34 -5.81
C HIS A 85 2.92 -3.54 -5.50
N GLU A 86 3.81 -3.38 -4.54
CA GLU A 86 4.73 -4.42 -4.10
C GLU A 86 4.03 -5.43 -3.20
N VAL A 87 4.32 -6.72 -3.40
CA VAL A 87 3.96 -7.79 -2.48
C VAL A 87 5.19 -8.18 -1.68
N TYR A 88 5.04 -8.24 -0.38
CA TYR A 88 6.09 -8.64 0.56
C TYR A 88 5.65 -9.83 1.39
N SER A 89 6.60 -10.63 1.88
CA SER A 89 6.46 -11.38 3.11
C SER A 89 7.25 -10.70 4.20
N ILE A 90 6.80 -10.80 5.45
CA ILE A 90 7.42 -10.14 6.60
C ILE A 90 7.61 -11.18 7.72
N ASP A 91 8.83 -11.32 8.19
CA ASP A 91 9.17 -12.05 9.39
C ASP A 91 9.57 -11.03 10.48
N TYR A 92 8.63 -10.75 11.38
CA TYR A 92 8.83 -9.75 12.42
C TYR A 92 9.87 -10.17 13.46
N GLU A 93 10.02 -11.49 13.73
CA GLU A 93 10.99 -12.01 14.67
C GLU A 93 12.41 -11.92 14.13
N LYS A 94 12.59 -12.12 12.81
CA LYS A 94 13.89 -12.00 12.14
C LYS A 94 14.21 -10.60 11.64
N GLY A 95 13.23 -9.69 11.64
CA GLY A 95 13.39 -8.37 11.07
C GLY A 95 13.60 -8.37 9.55
N THR A 96 12.94 -9.28 8.84
CA THR A 96 13.15 -9.41 7.39
C THR A 96 11.85 -9.13 6.63
N VAL A 97 11.93 -8.18 5.70
CA VAL A 97 10.91 -7.92 4.68
C VAL A 97 11.43 -8.48 3.37
N THR A 98 10.73 -9.43 2.77
CA THR A 98 11.16 -10.04 1.51
C THR A 98 10.23 -9.61 0.39
N PHE A 99 10.77 -8.93 -0.62
CA PHE A 99 10.03 -8.56 -1.82
C PHE A 99 9.73 -9.80 -2.66
N GLN A 100 8.47 -9.99 -3.02
CA GLN A 100 8.01 -11.16 -3.77
C GLN A 100 7.74 -10.80 -5.25
N ARG A 101 6.90 -9.83 -5.51
CA ARG A 101 6.50 -9.42 -6.85
C ARG A 101 5.79 -8.07 -6.84
N VAL A 102 5.47 -7.58 -8.02
CA VAL A 102 4.52 -6.48 -8.24
C VAL A 102 3.19 -7.07 -8.70
N PHE A 103 2.07 -6.46 -8.30
CA PHE A 103 0.75 -6.84 -8.76
C PHE A 103 -0.05 -5.61 -9.18
N CYS A 104 -1.09 -5.84 -10.00
CA CYS A 104 -1.98 -4.80 -10.49
C CYS A 104 -3.10 -4.54 -9.47
N VAL A 105 -3.31 -3.30 -9.11
CA VAL A 105 -4.31 -2.90 -8.13
C VAL A 105 -5.00 -1.59 -8.54
N CYS A 106 -6.31 -1.46 -8.30
CA CYS A 106 -7.03 -0.21 -8.53
C CYS A 106 -6.69 0.84 -7.47
N ALA A 107 -7.02 2.11 -7.75
CA ALA A 107 -6.73 3.22 -6.85
C ALA A 107 -7.37 3.04 -5.46
N LEU A 108 -8.62 2.55 -5.38
CA LEU A 108 -9.31 2.34 -4.12
C LEU A 108 -8.62 1.28 -3.25
N CYS A 109 -8.34 0.09 -3.82
CA CYS A 109 -7.59 -0.95 -3.10
C CYS A 109 -6.19 -0.48 -2.69
N HIS A 110 -5.49 0.25 -3.57
CA HIS A 110 -4.14 0.74 -3.30
C HIS A 110 -4.10 1.81 -2.22
N LEU A 111 -4.81 2.90 -2.44
CA LEU A 111 -4.72 4.11 -1.62
C LEU A 111 -5.66 4.11 -0.42
N GLY A 112 -6.85 3.50 -0.58
CA GLY A 112 -7.88 3.46 0.45
C GLY A 112 -7.80 2.25 1.39
N CYS A 113 -7.25 1.12 0.89
CA CYS A 113 -7.23 -0.13 1.66
C CYS A 113 -5.83 -0.52 2.13
N ILE A 114 -4.84 -0.56 1.23
CA ILE A 114 -3.49 -1.03 1.57
C ILE A 114 -2.69 0.07 2.29
N HIS A 115 -2.73 1.29 1.77
CA HIS A 115 -1.98 2.43 2.33
C HIS A 115 -2.75 3.21 3.42
N THR A 116 -3.50 2.53 4.27
CA THR A 116 -4.32 3.14 5.34
C THR A 116 -3.55 4.08 6.25
N GLY A 117 -2.31 3.73 6.62
CA GLY A 117 -1.46 4.58 7.46
C GLY A 117 -1.08 5.90 6.77
N ARG A 118 -0.84 5.89 5.45
CA ARG A 118 -0.62 7.09 4.65
C ARG A 118 -1.91 7.88 4.49
N ALA A 119 -3.01 7.21 4.18
CA ALA A 119 -4.31 7.83 3.96
C ALA A 119 -4.75 8.65 5.17
N ILE A 120 -4.70 8.07 6.39
CA ILE A 120 -5.07 8.79 7.62
C ILE A 120 -4.13 9.96 7.93
N THR A 121 -2.84 9.83 7.61
CA THR A 121 -1.86 10.91 7.80
C THR A 121 -2.18 12.09 6.88
N LEU A 122 -2.45 11.82 5.60
CA LEU A 122 -2.78 12.87 4.62
C LEU A 122 -4.15 13.50 4.90
N PHE A 123 -5.14 12.71 5.34
CA PHE A 123 -6.42 13.24 5.81
C PHE A 123 -6.23 14.26 6.95
N ARG A 124 -5.46 13.92 7.99
CA ARG A 124 -5.17 14.82 9.11
C ARG A 124 -4.43 16.09 8.71
N GLN A 125 -3.70 16.06 7.61
CA GLN A 125 -3.02 17.21 7.01
C GLN A 125 -3.93 18.04 6.10
N GLY A 126 -5.23 17.67 5.97
CA GLY A 126 -6.19 18.37 5.11
C GLY A 126 -5.92 18.17 3.61
N ASN A 127 -5.28 17.07 3.21
CA ASN A 127 -5.00 16.82 1.81
C ASN A 127 -6.30 16.53 1.04
N PRO A 128 -6.66 17.31 0.01
CA PRO A 128 -7.94 17.19 -0.69
C PRO A 128 -8.11 15.89 -1.48
N LEU A 129 -7.04 15.14 -1.73
CA LEU A 129 -7.09 13.83 -2.40
C LEU A 129 -7.51 12.69 -1.46
N TYR A 130 -7.59 12.97 -0.16
CA TYR A 130 -7.96 12.01 0.87
C TYR A 130 -9.10 12.57 1.74
N PRO A 131 -10.28 12.85 1.16
CA PRO A 131 -11.44 13.30 1.94
C PRO A 131 -11.97 12.16 2.82
N LYS A 132 -12.81 12.51 3.80
CA LYS A 132 -13.44 11.56 4.72
C LYS A 132 -14.12 10.41 3.99
N GLU A 133 -14.90 10.73 2.97
CA GLU A 133 -15.67 9.79 2.16
C GLU A 133 -14.78 8.73 1.52
N PHE A 134 -13.62 9.11 0.98
CA PHE A 134 -12.66 8.20 0.38
C PHE A 134 -12.05 7.22 1.40
N LEU A 135 -11.75 7.70 2.62
CA LEU A 135 -11.22 6.83 3.68
C LEU A 135 -12.25 5.79 4.13
N LEU A 136 -13.50 6.23 4.30
CA LEU A 136 -14.59 5.35 4.70
C LEU A 136 -14.97 4.35 3.61
N GLU A 137 -15.00 4.79 2.35
CA GLU A 137 -15.19 3.91 1.19
C GLU A 137 -14.11 2.84 1.12
N GLY A 138 -12.83 3.21 1.30
CA GLY A 138 -11.72 2.27 1.35
C GLY A 138 -11.84 1.26 2.49
N ALA A 139 -12.23 1.72 3.69
CA ALA A 139 -12.44 0.84 4.83
C ALA A 139 -13.59 -0.15 4.58
N GLU A 140 -14.74 0.34 4.12
CA GLU A 140 -15.90 -0.50 3.81
C GLU A 140 -15.58 -1.53 2.72
N HIS A 141 -14.88 -1.11 1.67
CA HIS A 141 -14.43 -1.98 0.59
C HIS A 141 -13.52 -3.11 1.10
N ALA A 142 -12.53 -2.79 1.95
CA ALA A 142 -11.65 -3.79 2.53
C ALA A 142 -12.43 -4.79 3.42
N PHE A 143 -13.33 -4.31 4.26
CA PHE A 143 -14.11 -5.15 5.16
C PHE A 143 -15.05 -6.10 4.40
N LYS A 144 -15.67 -5.59 3.33
CA LYS A 144 -16.52 -6.41 2.44
C LYS A 144 -15.71 -7.53 1.80
N ILE A 145 -14.56 -7.24 1.19
CA ILE A 145 -13.71 -8.25 0.54
C ILE A 145 -13.27 -9.33 1.54
N ILE A 146 -12.89 -8.94 2.76
CA ILE A 146 -12.47 -9.90 3.78
C ILE A 146 -13.61 -10.80 4.22
N ASN A 147 -14.81 -10.24 4.40
CA ASN A 147 -15.98 -11.02 4.76
C ASN A 147 -16.39 -11.98 3.64
N GLU A 148 -16.36 -11.54 2.38
CA GLU A 148 -16.61 -12.39 1.21
C GLU A 148 -15.58 -13.52 1.13
N TYR A 149 -14.29 -13.20 1.30
CA TYR A 149 -13.24 -14.22 1.32
C TYR A 149 -13.46 -15.27 2.40
N ASN A 150 -13.72 -14.85 3.64
CA ASN A 150 -13.96 -15.77 4.76
C ASN A 150 -15.22 -16.62 4.58
N LYS A 151 -16.24 -16.10 3.88
CA LYS A 151 -17.44 -16.84 3.53
C LYS A 151 -17.17 -17.90 2.46
N ASP A 152 -16.38 -17.56 1.44
CA ASP A 152 -16.05 -18.45 0.33
C ASP A 152 -15.04 -19.53 0.74
N HIS A 153 -14.28 -19.30 1.83
CA HIS A 153 -13.27 -20.22 2.36
C HIS A 153 -13.59 -20.61 3.81
N PRO A 154 -14.52 -21.54 4.05
CA PRO A 154 -14.86 -22.00 5.39
C PRO A 154 -13.63 -22.48 6.15
N GLY A 155 -13.40 -21.90 7.32
CA GLY A 155 -12.20 -22.13 8.14
C GLY A 155 -11.08 -21.10 7.96
N ALA A 156 -11.16 -20.23 6.98
CA ALA A 156 -10.28 -19.06 6.91
C ALA A 156 -10.62 -18.07 8.04
N ASP A 157 -9.61 -17.39 8.57
CA ASP A 157 -9.73 -16.32 9.55
C ASP A 157 -8.92 -15.12 9.06
N LEU A 158 -9.28 -14.66 7.84
CA LEU A 158 -8.67 -13.46 7.27
C LEU A 158 -9.18 -12.24 8.03
N ARG A 159 -8.27 -11.35 8.40
CA ARG A 159 -8.52 -10.15 9.20
C ARG A 159 -7.87 -8.95 8.54
N VAL A 160 -8.33 -7.75 8.80
CA VAL A 160 -7.64 -6.52 8.38
C VAL A 160 -6.48 -6.19 9.33
N TYR A 161 -5.53 -5.41 8.84
CA TYR A 161 -4.48 -4.91 9.72
C TYR A 161 -5.00 -3.78 10.63
N ARG A 162 -4.44 -3.71 11.84
CA ARG A 162 -4.84 -2.75 12.89
C ARG A 162 -4.75 -1.28 12.48
N THR A 163 -4.10 -0.95 11.38
CA THR A 163 -3.99 0.43 10.90
C THR A 163 -5.35 1.09 10.65
N PHE A 164 -6.41 0.31 10.38
CA PHE A 164 -7.77 0.83 10.34
C PHE A 164 -8.27 1.34 11.71
N LEU A 165 -7.76 0.82 12.82
CA LEU A 165 -8.08 1.34 14.16
C LEU A 165 -7.51 2.74 14.41
N ASP A 166 -6.55 3.20 13.59
CA ASP A 166 -6.05 4.57 13.68
C ASP A 166 -7.09 5.60 13.21
N TYR A 167 -8.09 5.19 12.43
CA TYR A 167 -9.23 6.03 12.04
C TYR A 167 -10.10 6.40 13.24
N LEU A 168 -10.22 5.52 14.23
CA LEU A 168 -10.94 5.77 15.48
C LEU A 168 -10.31 6.87 16.35
N LYS A 169 -9.07 7.25 16.07
CA LYS A 169 -8.35 8.34 16.74
C LYS A 169 -8.66 9.71 16.15
N CYS A 170 -9.45 9.77 15.07
CA CYS A 170 -9.92 10.99 14.44
C CYS A 170 -11.39 11.17 14.77
N ASP A 171 -11.75 12.29 15.40
CA ASP A 171 -13.13 12.55 15.82
C ASP A 171 -14.08 12.56 14.62
N ASP A 172 -13.66 13.13 13.48
CA ASP A 172 -14.44 13.18 12.24
C ASP A 172 -14.74 11.81 11.60
N LEU A 173 -13.94 10.78 11.92
CA LEU A 173 -14.05 9.43 11.33
C LEU A 173 -14.61 8.41 12.31
N ARG A 174 -14.50 8.68 13.62
CA ARG A 174 -14.72 7.67 14.68
C ARG A 174 -16.07 7.00 14.58
N GLU A 175 -17.14 7.77 14.61
CA GLU A 175 -18.51 7.23 14.64
C GLU A 175 -18.84 6.41 13.39
N ASP A 176 -18.45 6.88 12.22
CA ASP A 176 -18.67 6.16 10.97
C ASP A 176 -17.85 4.87 10.92
N MET A 177 -16.60 4.92 11.42
CA MET A 177 -15.72 3.78 11.45
C MET A 177 -16.19 2.71 12.45
N GLU A 178 -16.67 3.12 13.64
CA GLU A 178 -17.29 2.21 14.61
C GLU A 178 -18.49 1.49 14.01
N ARG A 179 -19.36 2.22 13.29
CA ARG A 179 -20.50 1.63 12.56
C ARG A 179 -20.08 0.61 11.50
N LEU A 180 -19.01 0.91 10.74
CA LEU A 180 -18.49 -0.01 9.75
C LEU A 180 -17.88 -1.27 10.38
N ILE A 181 -17.12 -1.12 11.46
CA ILE A 181 -16.53 -2.25 12.18
C ILE A 181 -17.62 -3.16 12.73
N GLU A 182 -18.67 -2.59 13.34
CA GLU A 182 -19.81 -3.35 13.85
C GLU A 182 -20.60 -4.04 12.74
N LYS A 183 -20.94 -3.30 11.67
CA LYS A 183 -21.68 -3.82 10.49
C LYS A 183 -21.01 -5.05 9.89
N TYR A 184 -19.68 -5.04 9.76
CA TYR A 184 -18.90 -6.10 9.13
C TYR A 184 -18.29 -7.08 10.14
N GLN A 185 -18.49 -6.89 11.45
CA GLN A 185 -17.90 -7.69 12.53
C GLN A 185 -16.39 -7.89 12.35
N VAL A 186 -15.71 -6.79 12.07
CA VAL A 186 -14.31 -6.80 11.64
C VAL A 186 -13.37 -7.27 12.73
N LYS A 187 -12.46 -8.18 12.38
CA LYS A 187 -11.36 -8.66 13.22
C LYS A 187 -10.04 -8.12 12.72
N PHE A 188 -9.04 -8.03 13.57
CA PHE A 188 -7.79 -7.35 13.26
C PHE A 188 -6.57 -8.24 13.44
N TYR A 189 -5.52 -7.98 12.63
CA TYR A 189 -4.16 -8.40 12.90
C TYR A 189 -3.35 -7.27 13.51
N GLU A 190 -2.43 -7.61 14.39
CA GLU A 190 -1.40 -6.73 14.91
C GLU A 190 -0.07 -7.49 15.02
N GLU A 191 1.03 -6.83 14.74
CA GLU A 191 2.35 -7.40 14.98
C GLU A 191 2.60 -7.60 16.49
N ASP A 192 3.18 -8.76 16.88
CA ASP A 192 3.59 -9.01 18.27
C ASP A 192 4.85 -8.20 18.61
N SER A 193 4.65 -7.00 19.13
CA SER A 193 5.74 -6.08 19.47
C SER A 193 6.76 -6.64 20.47
N LYS A 194 6.39 -7.67 21.25
CA LYS A 194 7.30 -8.31 22.22
C LYS A 194 8.28 -9.26 21.53
N LYS A 195 7.93 -9.73 20.34
CA LYS A 195 8.75 -10.67 19.56
C LYS A 195 9.39 -10.02 18.34
N MET A 196 9.22 -8.72 18.16
CA MET A 196 9.84 -8.01 17.04
C MET A 196 11.36 -7.97 17.17
N ALA A 197 12.03 -8.12 16.04
CA ALA A 197 13.47 -7.89 15.90
C ALA A 197 13.86 -6.50 16.38
N LYS A 198 15.11 -6.35 16.82
CA LYS A 198 15.66 -5.04 17.18
C LYS A 198 15.75 -4.16 15.93
N TRP A 199 15.74 -2.84 16.14
CA TRP A 199 15.72 -1.89 15.04
C TRP A 199 16.82 -2.14 13.99
N GLY A 200 18.06 -2.35 14.42
CA GLY A 200 19.21 -2.56 13.53
C GLY A 200 19.25 -3.91 12.80
N ASP A 201 18.43 -4.86 13.21
CA ASP A 201 18.38 -6.21 12.59
C ASP A 201 17.47 -6.25 11.33
N TRP A 202 16.71 -5.17 11.10
CA TRP A 202 15.78 -5.10 9.98
C TRP A 202 16.48 -4.93 8.64
N LYS A 203 15.95 -5.64 7.64
CA LYS A 203 16.44 -5.59 6.26
C LYS A 203 15.33 -5.85 5.26
N LEU A 204 15.51 -5.33 4.05
CA LEU A 204 14.74 -5.71 2.87
C LEU A 204 15.55 -6.73 2.05
N ALA A 205 14.96 -7.87 1.72
CA ALA A 205 15.52 -8.85 0.81
C ALA A 205 14.87 -8.75 -0.57
N ILE A 206 15.67 -8.74 -1.64
CA ILE A 206 15.23 -8.78 -3.03
C ILE A 206 16.06 -9.86 -3.75
N GLY A 207 15.44 -11.01 -4.03
CA GLY A 207 16.16 -12.19 -4.49
C GLY A 207 17.22 -12.60 -3.48
N SER A 208 18.48 -12.72 -3.91
CA SER A 208 19.62 -13.07 -3.02
C SER A 208 20.28 -11.87 -2.33
N LYS A 209 19.84 -10.65 -2.62
CA LYS A 209 20.43 -9.43 -2.04
C LYS A 209 19.65 -8.95 -0.83
N GLU A 210 20.38 -8.56 0.20
CA GLU A 210 19.82 -7.99 1.42
C GLU A 210 20.26 -6.54 1.57
N TYR A 211 19.33 -5.68 1.95
CA TYR A 211 19.53 -4.25 2.17
C TYR A 211 19.18 -3.93 3.61
N PRO A 212 20.16 -3.64 4.49
CA PRO A 212 19.92 -3.32 5.90
C PRO A 212 19.15 -2.03 6.04
N THR A 213 18.49 -1.86 7.19
CA THR A 213 17.83 -0.58 7.54
C THR A 213 18.78 0.61 7.35
N PRO A 214 18.32 1.70 6.70
CA PRO A 214 19.14 2.91 6.56
C PRO A 214 19.13 3.79 7.81
N TYR A 215 18.40 3.41 8.87
CA TYR A 215 18.22 4.21 10.08
C TYR A 215 18.79 3.49 11.30
N GLU A 216 19.59 4.19 12.06
CA GLU A 216 20.17 3.68 13.29
C GLU A 216 19.10 3.34 14.35
N ASN A 217 18.04 4.15 14.43
CA ASN A 217 16.97 4.01 15.42
C ASN A 217 15.70 4.76 14.97
N GLU A 218 14.61 4.65 15.76
CA GLU A 218 13.33 5.29 15.45
C GLU A 218 13.43 6.83 15.40
N LYS A 219 14.33 7.45 16.17
CA LYS A 219 14.54 8.90 16.14
C LYS A 219 15.11 9.34 14.79
N ALA A 220 16.17 8.67 14.32
CA ALA A 220 16.77 8.94 13.00
C ALA A 220 15.75 8.72 11.87
N TRP A 221 14.90 7.70 11.98
CA TRP A 221 13.80 7.48 11.03
C TRP A 221 12.80 8.65 11.04
N LYS A 222 12.34 9.11 12.20
CA LYS A 222 11.39 10.23 12.30
C LYS A 222 11.95 11.50 11.65
N GLU A 223 13.19 11.86 11.98
CA GLU A 223 13.86 13.01 11.39
C GLU A 223 13.99 12.91 9.86
N ALA A 224 14.27 11.71 9.35
CA ALA A 224 14.34 11.47 7.91
C ALA A 224 12.96 11.59 7.24
N MET A 225 11.89 11.10 7.89
CA MET A 225 10.53 11.18 7.36
C MET A 225 9.98 12.61 7.37
N GLU A 226 10.29 13.39 8.39
CA GLU A 226 9.95 14.82 8.45
C GLU A 226 10.61 15.58 7.30
N LYS A 227 11.92 15.40 7.09
CA LYS A 227 12.65 16.00 5.96
C LYS A 227 12.13 15.55 4.59
N GLN A 228 11.69 14.28 4.47
CA GLN A 228 11.09 13.79 3.23
C GLN A 228 9.72 14.41 3.00
N GLY A 229 8.90 14.54 4.03
CA GLY A 229 7.61 15.21 3.96
C GLY A 229 7.72 16.67 3.50
N GLU A 230 8.70 17.40 4.00
CA GLU A 230 9.00 18.77 3.55
C GLU A 230 9.36 18.83 2.07
N LYS A 231 10.21 17.91 1.59
CA LYS A 231 10.59 17.81 0.16
C LYS A 231 9.41 17.42 -0.73
N ASP A 232 8.58 16.48 -0.29
CA ASP A 232 7.41 16.04 -1.05
C ASP A 232 6.38 17.17 -1.14
N THR A 233 6.21 17.96 -0.08
CA THR A 233 5.35 19.15 -0.06
C THR A 233 5.90 20.23 -1.00
N ALA A 234 7.20 20.52 -0.96
CA ALA A 234 7.83 21.49 -1.84
C ALA A 234 7.69 21.09 -3.32
N ARG A 235 7.90 19.80 -3.63
CA ARG A 235 7.73 19.24 -4.98
C ARG A 235 6.29 19.32 -5.47
N LEU A 236 5.31 19.09 -4.60
CA LEU A 236 3.89 19.22 -4.91
C LEU A 236 3.52 20.68 -5.20
N LEU A 237 4.02 21.60 -4.41
CA LEU A 237 3.83 23.05 -4.63
C LEU A 237 4.45 23.50 -5.95
N GLN A 238 5.68 23.07 -6.23
CA GLN A 238 6.35 23.36 -7.49
C GLN A 238 5.56 22.81 -8.67
N LYS A 239 5.11 21.55 -8.61
CA LYS A 239 4.28 20.93 -9.63
C LYS A 239 2.98 21.70 -9.87
N ASN A 240 2.28 22.10 -8.80
CA ASN A 240 1.05 22.90 -8.89
C ASN A 240 1.30 24.29 -9.50
N MET A 241 2.48 24.87 -9.26
CA MET A 241 2.88 26.14 -9.89
C MET A 241 3.18 25.92 -11.39
N GLU A 242 3.90 24.86 -11.75
CA GLU A 242 4.17 24.51 -13.14
C GLU A 242 2.89 24.21 -13.93
N GLU A 243 1.92 23.50 -13.33
CA GLU A 243 0.60 23.21 -13.92
C GLU A 243 -0.24 24.50 -14.11
N LYS A 244 -0.10 25.48 -13.23
CA LYS A 244 -0.76 26.79 -13.36
C LYS A 244 -0.18 27.67 -14.47
N PHE A 245 1.09 27.46 -14.84
CA PHE A 245 1.84 28.32 -15.77
C PHE A 245 2.23 27.66 -17.08
N SER A 246 2.06 26.33 -17.24
CA SER A 246 2.42 25.61 -18.46
C SER A 246 1.19 24.94 -19.11
N GLY A 247 0.46 25.70 -19.91
CA GLY A 247 -0.47 25.05 -20.85
C GLY A 247 0.33 24.26 -21.91
N GLY A 248 0.06 22.97 -22.04
CA GLY A 248 0.43 22.19 -23.25
C GLY A 248 1.46 21.05 -23.08
N VAL A 249 2.50 21.17 -22.26
CA VAL A 249 3.56 20.12 -22.16
C VAL A 249 3.06 18.86 -21.46
N TYR A 250 2.06 18.98 -20.59
CA TYR A 250 1.51 17.83 -19.86
C TYR A 250 0.65 16.92 -20.73
N ASP A 251 -0.01 17.47 -21.74
CA ASP A 251 -0.85 16.67 -22.66
C ASP A 251 0.00 15.80 -23.58
N GLU A 252 1.17 16.25 -24.00
CA GLU A 252 2.10 15.46 -24.81
C GLU A 252 2.75 14.32 -24.01
N LEU A 253 3.21 14.57 -22.79
CA LEU A 253 3.73 13.53 -21.88
C LEU A 253 2.65 12.50 -21.51
N ASN A 254 1.44 12.95 -21.30
CA ASN A 254 0.30 12.10 -21.01
C ASN A 254 -0.14 11.27 -22.22
N ALA A 255 -0.04 11.79 -23.43
CA ALA A 255 -0.31 11.03 -24.66
C ALA A 255 0.69 9.89 -24.83
N ILE A 256 1.97 10.13 -24.54
CA ILE A 256 3.03 9.09 -24.61
C ILE A 256 2.85 8.01 -23.53
N LEU A 257 2.43 8.40 -22.31
CA LEU A 257 2.23 7.47 -21.19
C LEU A 257 0.95 6.64 -21.29
N ASN A 258 -0.01 7.06 -22.14
CA ASN A 258 -1.29 6.37 -22.32
C ASN A 258 -1.39 5.62 -23.66
N GLU A 259 -0.30 5.52 -24.39
CA GLU A 259 -0.29 4.75 -25.65
C GLU A 259 -0.47 3.24 -25.32
N PRO A 260 -1.38 2.54 -26.02
CA PRO A 260 -1.53 1.09 -25.88
C PRO A 260 -0.21 0.38 -26.15
N VAL A 261 0.06 -0.72 -25.46
CA VAL A 261 1.28 -1.55 -25.60
C VAL A 261 1.51 -1.93 -27.07
N GLU A 262 0.45 -2.18 -27.83
CA GLU A 262 0.51 -2.48 -29.27
C GLU A 262 1.12 -1.35 -30.13
N ASN A 263 0.96 -0.10 -29.71
CA ASN A 263 1.52 1.04 -30.40
C ASN A 263 2.97 1.33 -30.00
N LEU A 264 3.36 0.94 -28.78
CA LEU A 264 4.76 1.01 -28.33
C LEU A 264 5.64 0.04 -29.13
N ASN A 265 5.11 -1.15 -29.45
CA ASN A 265 5.78 -2.13 -30.31
C ASN A 265 5.96 -1.62 -31.75
N LYS A 266 4.98 -0.88 -32.30
CA LYS A 266 5.08 -0.27 -33.64
C LYS A 266 6.10 0.87 -33.73
N LYS A 267 6.44 1.50 -32.60
CA LYS A 267 7.45 2.57 -32.50
C LYS A 267 8.85 2.05 -32.16
N GLY A 268 9.07 0.73 -32.25
CA GLY A 268 10.41 0.13 -32.04
C GLY A 268 10.84 0.02 -30.57
N ILE A 269 9.90 0.19 -29.62
CA ILE A 269 10.13 -0.08 -28.22
C ILE A 269 9.77 -1.54 -27.98
N ASP A 270 10.73 -2.42 -28.24
CA ASP A 270 10.58 -3.87 -28.05
C ASP A 270 10.50 -4.19 -26.56
N ILE A 271 9.32 -4.68 -26.11
CA ILE A 271 9.07 -5.11 -24.74
C ILE A 271 9.13 -6.65 -24.64
N SER A 272 9.37 -7.35 -25.76
CA SER A 272 9.27 -8.82 -25.83
C SER A 272 10.55 -9.57 -25.54
N ASN A 273 11.71 -8.93 -25.46
CA ASN A 273 12.97 -9.62 -25.26
C ASN A 273 13.51 -9.45 -23.84
N ASN A 274 13.16 -10.38 -22.98
CA ASN A 274 14.11 -11.07 -22.08
C ASN A 274 13.37 -12.20 -21.38
N GLU A 275 13.53 -13.42 -21.95
CA GLU A 275 13.48 -14.67 -21.19
C GLU A 275 14.60 -14.73 -20.15
#